data_0f99869c8d14de13a9c7dcd61e1a9a51
#
_entry.id   0f99869c8d14de13a9c7dcd61e1a9a51
#
_cell.length_a   1.000
_cell.length_b   1.000
_cell.length_c   1.000
_cell.angle_alpha   90.00
_cell.angle_beta   90.00
_cell.angle_gamma   90.00
#
_symmetry.space_group_name_H-M   'P 1'
#
loop_
_entity.id
_entity.type
_entity.pdbx_description
1 polymer ?
#
loop_
_entity_poly.entity_id
_entity_poly.type
_entity_poly.pdbx_seq_one_letter_code
_entity_poly.pdbx_strand_id
1 'polypeptide(L)'
;GKSTLLAHLALQDAEAGRRVVVIDPKGDLVTDIATRLPAHLVRQTVILDAADAQPVGVNPLAGGQSPDLAADLLLGVFRSLYADSWGPRTQDILHASLLSLARRGDASLAMVPLLLTNPGFRRSVTGSVVQRDPLGLGAFWAWYEALSEAERRQAIAPLMNKLRPILLRPQLRAVFGQRSPKFAWHQLFADDAADNAQEPGPRIVLVSLAKGALGREAAQLLGS
;
A
#
# COMPACT_ATOMS: atom_id res chain seq x y z
N GLY A 1 -27.57 6.10 16.23
CA GLY A 1 -26.88 7.21 15.57
C GLY A 1 -26.41 6.84 14.16
N LYS A 2 -25.66 7.72 13.49
CA LYS A 2 -25.18 7.49 12.10
C LYS A 2 -24.36 6.19 11.96
N SER A 3 -23.48 5.91 12.91
CA SER A 3 -22.65 4.68 12.88
C SER A 3 -23.49 3.42 12.97
N THR A 4 -24.52 3.41 13.80
CA THR A 4 -25.44 2.25 13.93
C THR A 4 -26.21 2.00 12.63
N LEU A 5 -26.65 3.05 11.94
CA LEU A 5 -27.30 2.93 10.64
C LEU A 5 -26.33 2.39 9.58
N LEU A 6 -25.10 2.91 9.54
CA LEU A 6 -24.07 2.44 8.62
C LEU A 6 -23.71 0.98 8.85
N ALA A 7 -23.58 0.56 10.12
CA ALA A 7 -23.33 -0.84 10.45
C ALA A 7 -24.47 -1.74 9.94
N HIS A 8 -25.73 -1.32 10.15
CA HIS A 8 -26.88 -2.09 9.69
C HIS A 8 -26.92 -2.21 8.17
N LEU A 9 -26.70 -1.12 7.44
CA LEU A 9 -26.66 -1.13 5.97
C LEU A 9 -25.53 -2.01 5.45
N ALA A 10 -24.33 -1.91 6.03
CA ALA A 10 -23.19 -2.72 5.64
C ALA A 10 -23.45 -4.23 5.83
N LEU A 11 -24.07 -4.61 6.96
CA LEU A 11 -24.44 -6.00 7.21
C LEU A 11 -25.54 -6.48 6.26
N GLN A 12 -26.56 -5.65 6.00
CA GLN A 12 -27.63 -5.97 5.06
C GLN A 12 -27.10 -6.17 3.63
N ASP A 13 -26.18 -5.32 3.18
CA ASP A 13 -25.55 -5.47 1.87
C ASP A 13 -24.68 -6.73 1.80
N ALA A 14 -23.93 -7.02 2.87
CA ALA A 14 -23.14 -8.23 2.97
C ALA A 14 -23.99 -9.51 2.93
N GLU A 15 -25.10 -9.55 3.67
CA GLU A 15 -26.06 -10.66 3.64
C GLU A 15 -26.73 -10.83 2.27
N ALA A 16 -26.96 -9.72 1.56
CA ALA A 16 -27.46 -9.74 0.18
C ALA A 16 -26.40 -10.19 -0.84
N GLY A 17 -25.19 -10.58 -0.40
CA GLY A 17 -24.10 -11.03 -1.26
C GLY A 17 -23.35 -9.92 -1.99
N ARG A 18 -23.59 -8.65 -1.63
CA ARG A 18 -22.88 -7.51 -2.20
C ARG A 18 -21.48 -7.39 -1.61
N ARG A 19 -20.57 -6.85 -2.38
CA ARG A 19 -19.22 -6.51 -1.90
C ARG A 19 -19.30 -5.23 -1.07
N VAL A 20 -18.69 -5.26 0.12
CA VAL A 20 -18.75 -4.17 1.09
C VAL A 20 -17.34 -3.76 1.50
N VAL A 21 -17.04 -2.48 1.38
CA VAL A 21 -15.81 -1.88 1.91
C VAL A 21 -16.19 -0.79 2.90
N VAL A 22 -15.71 -0.91 4.12
CA VAL A 22 -15.92 0.09 5.17
C VAL A 22 -14.56 0.63 5.61
N ILE A 23 -14.37 1.94 5.50
CA ILE A 23 -13.18 2.62 6.00
C ILE A 23 -13.60 3.49 7.19
N ASP A 24 -13.16 3.12 8.38
CA ASP A 24 -13.52 3.81 9.62
C ASP A 24 -12.32 4.52 10.23
N PRO A 25 -12.33 5.86 10.25
CA PRO A 25 -11.28 6.65 10.87
C PRO A 25 -11.10 6.46 12.37
N LYS A 26 -12.11 5.93 13.06
CA LYS A 26 -12.11 5.76 14.53
C LYS A 26 -11.92 4.30 14.96
N GLY A 27 -12.34 3.36 14.13
CA GLY A 27 -12.33 1.92 14.42
C GLY A 27 -13.59 1.37 15.10
N ASP A 28 -14.44 2.22 15.69
CA ASP A 28 -15.64 1.81 16.43
C ASP A 28 -16.67 1.12 15.52
N LEU A 29 -16.87 1.64 14.31
CA LEU A 29 -17.79 1.09 13.31
C LEU A 29 -17.31 -0.28 12.82
N VAL A 30 -16.02 -0.44 12.57
CA VAL A 30 -15.42 -1.73 12.18
C VAL A 30 -15.64 -2.76 13.29
N THR A 31 -15.40 -2.40 14.53
CA THR A 31 -15.63 -3.28 15.69
C THR A 31 -17.10 -3.68 15.82
N ASP A 32 -18.03 -2.71 15.66
CA ASP A 32 -19.45 -2.96 15.72
C ASP A 32 -19.93 -3.92 14.61
N ILE A 33 -19.48 -3.72 13.37
CA ILE A 33 -19.77 -4.64 12.27
C ILE A 33 -19.17 -6.02 12.53
N ALA A 34 -17.89 -6.09 12.89
CA ALA A 34 -17.18 -7.36 13.11
C ALA A 34 -17.84 -8.23 14.18
N THR A 35 -18.33 -7.62 15.26
CA THR A 35 -19.02 -8.35 16.35
C THR A 35 -20.41 -8.87 15.97
N ARG A 36 -21.02 -8.30 14.93
CA ARG A 36 -22.37 -8.69 14.44
C ARG A 36 -22.32 -9.52 13.16
N LEU A 37 -21.15 -9.79 12.62
CA LEU A 37 -21.03 -10.58 11.39
C LEU A 37 -21.58 -11.99 11.58
N PRO A 38 -22.50 -12.43 10.69
CA PRO A 38 -22.93 -13.81 10.64
C PRO A 38 -21.77 -14.78 10.40
N ALA A 39 -21.80 -15.96 11.03
CA ALA A 39 -20.69 -16.92 10.98
C ALA A 39 -20.28 -17.31 9.53
N HIS A 40 -21.23 -17.36 8.61
CA HIS A 40 -20.97 -17.71 7.21
C HIS A 40 -20.23 -16.61 6.43
N LEU A 41 -20.29 -15.33 6.89
CA LEU A 41 -19.61 -14.20 6.29
C LEU A 41 -18.19 -13.97 6.84
N VAL A 42 -17.87 -14.53 8.01
CA VAL A 42 -16.56 -14.34 8.65
C VAL A 42 -15.41 -14.76 7.72
N ARG A 43 -15.54 -15.88 7.02
CA ARG A 43 -14.52 -16.38 6.09
C ARG A 43 -14.36 -15.52 4.84
N GLN A 44 -15.36 -14.69 4.52
CA GLN A 44 -15.37 -13.77 3.38
C GLN A 44 -14.98 -12.35 3.79
N THR A 45 -14.55 -12.16 5.05
CA THR A 45 -14.23 -10.86 5.62
C THR A 45 -12.74 -10.72 5.87
N VAL A 46 -12.19 -9.61 5.42
CA VAL A 46 -10.84 -9.17 5.77
C VAL A 46 -10.94 -7.93 6.65
N ILE A 47 -10.27 -7.94 7.78
CA ILE A 47 -10.16 -6.78 8.67
C ILE A 47 -8.73 -6.25 8.57
N LEU A 48 -8.60 -5.02 8.07
CA LEU A 48 -7.34 -4.29 8.02
C LEU A 48 -7.29 -3.37 9.25
N ASP A 49 -6.64 -3.83 10.30
CA ASP A 49 -6.37 -3.02 11.49
C ASP A 49 -4.86 -3.02 11.76
N ALA A 50 -4.24 -1.86 11.60
CA ALA A 50 -2.81 -1.73 11.84
C ALA A 50 -2.46 -1.76 13.34
N ALA A 51 -3.44 -1.66 14.24
CA ALA A 51 -3.24 -1.83 15.69
C ALA A 51 -3.26 -3.30 16.11
N ASP A 52 -3.64 -4.22 15.22
CA ASP A 52 -3.59 -5.66 15.48
C ASP A 52 -2.15 -6.13 15.74
N ALA A 53 -2.01 -7.12 16.60
CA ALA A 53 -0.73 -7.78 16.87
C ALA A 53 -0.18 -8.52 15.62
N GLN A 54 -1.05 -8.99 14.74
CA GLN A 54 -0.74 -9.64 13.47
C GLN A 54 -1.56 -9.05 12.33
N PRO A 55 -1.26 -7.81 11.90
CA PRO A 55 -2.08 -7.13 10.93
C PRO A 55 -2.04 -7.83 9.56
N VAL A 56 -3.17 -7.81 8.88
CA VAL A 56 -3.22 -8.22 7.48
C VAL A 56 -2.36 -7.26 6.66
N GLY A 57 -1.47 -7.82 5.83
CA GLY A 57 -0.61 -7.02 4.98
C GLY A 57 -1.34 -6.48 3.76
N VAL A 58 -0.88 -5.32 3.33
CA VAL A 58 -1.28 -4.68 2.08
C VAL A 58 -0.02 -4.35 1.29
N ASN A 59 0.07 -4.86 0.09
CA ASN A 59 1.15 -4.47 -0.82
C ASN A 59 0.57 -3.72 -2.02
N PRO A 60 0.60 -2.39 -2.01
CA PRO A 60 0.06 -1.59 -3.11
C PRO A 60 0.86 -1.73 -4.42
N LEU A 61 2.08 -2.29 -4.37
CA LEU A 61 2.91 -2.60 -5.55
C LEU A 61 2.63 -3.98 -6.15
N ALA A 62 1.87 -4.83 -5.44
CA ALA A 62 1.46 -6.14 -5.92
C ALA A 62 -0.06 -6.20 -5.97
N GLY A 63 -0.65 -6.79 -6.96
CA GLY A 63 -2.11 -6.94 -6.91
C GLY A 63 -2.84 -6.92 -8.25
N GLY A 64 -2.23 -7.47 -9.30
CA GLY A 64 -2.92 -7.67 -10.58
C GLY A 64 -3.08 -6.41 -11.45
N GLN A 65 -2.70 -5.24 -10.95
CA GLN A 65 -2.62 -4.02 -11.74
C GLN A 65 -1.30 -3.97 -12.53
N SER A 66 -1.27 -3.14 -13.58
CA SER A 66 0.02 -2.88 -14.23
C SER A 66 0.99 -2.23 -13.24
N PRO A 67 2.29 -2.58 -13.29
CA PRO A 67 3.31 -1.97 -12.43
C PRO A 67 3.32 -0.44 -12.50
N ASP A 68 3.07 0.11 -13.68
CA ASP A 68 3.03 1.55 -13.92
C ASP A 68 1.86 2.20 -13.19
N LEU A 69 0.66 1.62 -13.29
CA LEU A 69 -0.51 2.14 -12.59
C LEU A 69 -0.34 2.05 -11.06
N ALA A 70 0.21 0.96 -10.55
CA ALA A 70 0.46 0.81 -9.11
C ALA A 70 1.44 1.87 -8.59
N ALA A 71 2.52 2.14 -9.35
CA ALA A 71 3.48 3.18 -9.01
C ALA A 71 2.87 4.58 -9.06
N ASP A 72 2.06 4.89 -10.08
CA ASP A 72 1.41 6.20 -10.27
C ASP A 72 0.37 6.49 -9.17
N LEU A 73 -0.46 5.50 -8.84
CA LEU A 73 -1.44 5.64 -7.76
C LEU A 73 -0.75 5.92 -6.43
N LEU A 74 0.27 5.14 -6.09
CA LEU A 74 1.00 5.33 -4.84
C LEU A 74 1.78 6.65 -4.81
N LEU A 75 2.35 7.07 -5.94
CA LEU A 75 2.97 8.39 -6.08
C LEU A 75 1.96 9.51 -5.83
N GLY A 76 0.73 9.40 -6.38
CA GLY A 76 -0.37 10.33 -6.17
C GLY A 76 -0.75 10.47 -4.70
N VAL A 77 -0.81 9.35 -3.98
CA VAL A 77 -1.06 9.32 -2.53
C VAL A 77 0.01 10.10 -1.76
N PHE A 78 1.30 9.82 -2.01
CA PHE A 78 2.39 10.53 -1.35
C PHE A 78 2.39 12.03 -1.68
N ARG A 79 2.10 12.39 -2.93
CA ARG A 79 1.97 13.80 -3.34
C ARG A 79 0.83 14.51 -2.60
N SER A 80 -0.31 13.85 -2.41
CA SER A 80 -1.43 14.39 -1.64
C SER A 80 -1.10 14.54 -0.15
N LEU A 81 -0.44 13.55 0.44
CA LEU A 81 -0.06 13.57 1.86
C LEU A 81 0.94 14.68 2.21
N TYR A 82 1.83 15.01 1.30
CA TYR A 82 2.95 15.93 1.54
C TYR A 82 2.95 17.13 0.59
N ALA A 83 1.76 17.58 0.15
CA ALA A 83 1.61 18.61 -0.87
C ALA A 83 2.46 19.87 -0.60
N ASP A 84 2.48 20.35 0.65
CA ASP A 84 3.21 21.58 1.05
C ASP A 84 4.73 21.45 0.99
N SER A 85 5.26 20.23 0.96
CA SER A 85 6.70 19.92 0.98
C SER A 85 7.13 19.02 -0.17
N TRP A 86 6.31 18.96 -1.24
CA TRP A 86 6.56 18.11 -2.40
C TRP A 86 7.39 18.84 -3.44
N GLY A 87 8.50 18.24 -3.85
CA GLY A 87 9.38 18.82 -4.86
C GLY A 87 9.64 17.87 -6.04
N PRO A 88 10.02 18.42 -7.21
CA PRO A 88 10.23 17.61 -8.43
C PRO A 88 11.23 16.47 -8.24
N ARG A 89 12.34 16.71 -7.54
CA ARG A 89 13.37 15.69 -7.27
C ARG A 89 12.85 14.58 -6.35
N THR A 90 12.02 14.91 -5.34
CA THR A 90 11.39 13.93 -4.47
C THR A 90 10.43 13.05 -5.27
N GLN A 91 9.65 13.67 -6.16
CA GLN A 91 8.73 12.97 -7.06
C GLN A 91 9.48 12.02 -7.98
N ASP A 92 10.50 12.48 -8.66
CA ASP A 92 11.29 11.70 -9.61
C ASP A 92 11.95 10.48 -8.95
N ILE A 93 12.63 10.68 -7.82
CA ILE A 93 13.28 9.60 -7.08
C ILE A 93 12.24 8.58 -6.55
N LEU A 94 11.11 9.04 -6.00
CA LEU A 94 10.09 8.13 -5.51
C LEU A 94 9.44 7.37 -6.66
N HIS A 95 9.08 8.03 -7.76
CA HIS A 95 8.46 7.40 -8.92
C HIS A 95 9.36 6.31 -9.51
N ALA A 96 10.62 6.61 -9.80
CA ALA A 96 11.57 5.63 -10.30
C ALA A 96 11.77 4.45 -9.34
N SER A 97 11.76 4.71 -8.03
CA SER A 97 11.87 3.67 -7.00
C SER A 97 10.63 2.76 -6.98
N LEU A 98 9.43 3.35 -6.96
CA LEU A 98 8.17 2.60 -6.94
C LEU A 98 8.01 1.76 -8.22
N LEU A 99 8.30 2.35 -9.38
CA LEU A 99 8.20 1.67 -10.66
C LEU A 99 9.20 0.50 -10.76
N SER A 100 10.44 0.70 -10.29
CA SER A 100 11.44 -0.37 -10.26
C SER A 100 11.02 -1.53 -9.35
N LEU A 101 10.47 -1.23 -8.17
CA LEU A 101 9.99 -2.23 -7.22
C LEU A 101 8.72 -2.94 -7.73
N ALA A 102 7.79 -2.21 -8.33
CA ALA A 102 6.58 -2.77 -8.91
C ALA A 102 6.89 -3.73 -10.07
N ARG A 103 7.79 -3.33 -10.98
CA ARG A 103 8.22 -4.16 -12.12
C ARG A 103 9.03 -5.40 -11.71
N ARG A 104 9.62 -5.38 -10.53
CA ARG A 104 10.24 -6.57 -9.94
C ARG A 104 9.19 -7.61 -9.51
N GLY A 105 8.02 -7.18 -9.02
CA GLY A 105 6.88 -8.03 -8.69
C GLY A 105 6.92 -8.70 -7.31
N ASP A 106 8.07 -8.74 -6.63
CA ASP A 106 8.26 -9.38 -5.33
C ASP A 106 8.72 -8.40 -4.23
N ALA A 107 8.43 -7.13 -4.41
CA ALA A 107 8.87 -6.05 -3.54
C ALA A 107 7.71 -5.36 -2.84
N SER A 108 8.00 -4.66 -1.76
CA SER A 108 7.05 -3.85 -1.00
C SER A 108 7.53 -2.40 -0.87
N LEU A 109 6.62 -1.49 -0.50
CA LEU A 109 6.92 -0.08 -0.22
C LEU A 109 8.06 0.09 0.79
N ALA A 110 8.14 -0.80 1.79
CA ALA A 110 9.17 -0.75 2.83
C ALA A 110 10.60 -0.94 2.29
N MET A 111 10.74 -1.39 1.05
CA MET A 111 12.06 -1.58 0.41
C MET A 111 12.60 -0.33 -0.29
N VAL A 112 11.83 0.75 -0.41
CA VAL A 112 12.29 2.01 -1.04
C VAL A 112 13.57 2.55 -0.38
N PRO A 113 13.69 2.67 0.95
CA PRO A 113 14.94 3.10 1.57
C PRO A 113 16.12 2.19 1.26
N LEU A 114 15.90 0.88 1.27
CA LEU A 114 16.94 -0.09 0.97
C LEU A 114 17.42 0.02 -0.49
N LEU A 115 16.50 0.22 -1.42
CA LEU A 115 16.82 0.46 -2.83
C LEU A 115 17.70 1.71 -3.01
N LEU A 116 17.41 2.76 -2.27
CA LEU A 116 18.14 4.03 -2.36
C LEU A 116 19.49 4.02 -1.63
N THR A 117 19.64 3.24 -0.55
CA THR A 117 20.85 3.30 0.30
C THR A 117 21.79 2.12 0.12
N ASN A 118 21.31 0.96 -0.34
CA ASN A 118 22.14 -0.25 -0.46
C ASN A 118 22.46 -0.56 -1.93
N PRO A 119 23.72 -0.41 -2.38
CA PRO A 119 24.11 -0.65 -3.77
C PRO A 119 23.89 -2.10 -4.22
N GLY A 120 24.09 -3.07 -3.34
CA GLY A 120 23.90 -4.50 -3.66
C GLY A 120 22.42 -4.81 -3.94
N PHE A 121 21.54 -4.36 -3.05
CA PHE A 121 20.10 -4.51 -3.24
C PHE A 121 19.62 -3.75 -4.48
N ARG A 122 20.09 -2.52 -4.68
CA ARG A 122 19.74 -1.72 -5.86
C ARG A 122 20.09 -2.46 -7.15
N ARG A 123 21.31 -2.98 -7.28
CA ARG A 123 21.71 -3.78 -8.46
C ARG A 123 20.81 -5.00 -8.67
N SER A 124 20.41 -5.69 -7.60
CA SER A 124 19.52 -6.85 -7.71
C SER A 124 18.11 -6.48 -8.21
N VAL A 125 17.64 -5.27 -7.93
CA VAL A 125 16.35 -4.76 -8.41
C VAL A 125 16.47 -4.23 -9.84
N THR A 126 17.48 -3.39 -10.09
CA THR A 126 17.57 -2.62 -11.34
C THR A 126 18.11 -3.43 -12.51
N GLY A 127 18.87 -4.49 -12.28
CA GLY A 127 19.56 -5.25 -13.33
C GLY A 127 18.67 -5.69 -14.49
N SER A 128 17.52 -6.27 -14.20
CA SER A 128 16.55 -6.68 -15.24
C SER A 128 15.64 -5.56 -15.71
N VAL A 129 15.35 -4.60 -14.84
CA VAL A 129 14.42 -3.49 -15.13
C VAL A 129 15.05 -2.49 -16.09
N VAL A 130 16.33 -2.17 -15.87
CA VAL A 130 17.12 -1.26 -16.73
C VAL A 130 17.28 -1.79 -18.14
N GLN A 131 17.46 -3.10 -18.30
CA GLN A 131 17.57 -3.72 -19.63
C GLN A 131 16.26 -3.63 -20.44
N ARG A 132 15.11 -3.66 -19.78
CA ARG A 132 13.79 -3.56 -20.43
C ARG A 132 13.37 -2.13 -20.75
N ASP A 133 13.93 -1.16 -20.02
CA ASP A 133 13.59 0.25 -20.13
C ASP A 133 14.86 1.11 -20.06
N PRO A 134 15.72 1.06 -21.09
CA PRO A 134 16.99 1.76 -21.08
C PRO A 134 16.86 3.28 -21.16
N LEU A 135 15.78 3.80 -21.76
CA LEU A 135 15.56 5.25 -21.92
C LEU A 135 14.90 5.90 -20.71
N GLY A 136 14.04 5.17 -19.98
CA GLY A 136 13.37 5.63 -18.76
C GLY A 136 14.20 5.29 -17.52
N LEU A 137 13.92 4.15 -16.92
CA LEU A 137 14.57 3.71 -15.68
C LEU A 137 16.07 3.50 -15.84
N GLY A 138 16.54 3.09 -17.03
CA GLY A 138 17.97 2.96 -17.32
C GLY A 138 18.70 4.29 -17.19
N ALA A 139 18.18 5.34 -17.81
CA ALA A 139 18.74 6.68 -17.73
C ALA A 139 18.71 7.24 -16.30
N PHE A 140 17.59 7.04 -15.58
CA PHE A 140 17.46 7.46 -14.19
C PHE A 140 18.50 6.79 -13.28
N TRP A 141 18.63 5.47 -13.34
CA TRP A 141 19.55 4.73 -12.47
C TRP A 141 21.01 5.01 -12.84
N ALA A 142 21.32 5.23 -14.12
CA ALA A 142 22.66 5.67 -14.54
C ALA A 142 23.03 7.04 -13.93
N TRP A 143 22.10 7.99 -13.98
CA TRP A 143 22.27 9.28 -13.30
C TRP A 143 22.47 9.10 -11.79
N TYR A 144 21.62 8.27 -11.15
CA TYR A 144 21.67 8.05 -9.70
C TYR A 144 22.99 7.41 -9.25
N GLU A 145 23.52 6.45 -10.00
CA GLU A 145 24.81 5.80 -9.70
C GLU A 145 26.01 6.73 -9.95
N ALA A 146 25.89 7.69 -10.86
CA ALA A 146 26.93 8.67 -11.11
C ALA A 146 27.09 9.72 -10.00
N LEU A 147 26.07 9.87 -9.13
CA LEU A 147 26.15 10.78 -7.98
C LEU A 147 27.20 10.30 -6.98
N SER A 148 27.99 11.22 -6.45
CA SER A 148 28.81 10.97 -5.25
C SER A 148 27.93 10.57 -4.07
N GLU A 149 28.54 9.96 -3.05
CA GLU A 149 27.80 9.55 -1.86
C GLU A 149 27.16 10.75 -1.13
N ALA A 150 27.82 11.91 -1.11
CA ALA A 150 27.31 13.13 -0.51
C ALA A 150 26.10 13.67 -1.28
N GLU A 151 26.20 13.76 -2.62
CA GLU A 151 25.09 14.20 -3.47
C GLU A 151 23.89 13.26 -3.38
N ARG A 152 24.15 11.96 -3.36
CA ARG A 152 23.11 10.93 -3.20
C ARG A 152 22.36 11.10 -1.88
N ARG A 153 23.09 11.24 -0.77
CA ARG A 153 22.49 11.49 0.55
C ARG A 153 21.63 12.75 0.55
N GLN A 154 22.13 13.83 -0.05
CA GLN A 154 21.38 15.09 -0.16
C GLN A 154 20.13 14.93 -1.03
N ALA A 155 20.23 14.23 -2.15
CA ALA A 155 19.11 14.03 -3.08
C ALA A 155 17.95 13.23 -2.45
N ILE A 156 18.27 12.18 -1.66
CA ILE A 156 17.24 11.33 -1.05
C ILE A 156 16.70 11.85 0.29
N ALA A 157 17.38 12.78 0.94
CA ALA A 157 17.02 13.24 2.29
C ALA A 157 15.55 13.71 2.41
N PRO A 158 15.00 14.52 1.48
CA PRO A 158 13.60 14.94 1.55
C PRO A 158 12.61 13.77 1.47
N LEU A 159 12.90 12.77 0.64
CA LEU A 159 12.08 11.56 0.52
C LEU A 159 12.19 10.69 1.77
N MET A 160 13.40 10.48 2.28
CA MET A 160 13.63 9.69 3.49
C MET A 160 12.91 10.28 4.70
N ASN A 161 12.84 11.62 4.81
CA ASN A 161 12.10 12.29 5.87
C ASN A 161 10.59 12.01 5.81
N LYS A 162 10.04 11.79 4.61
CA LYS A 162 8.62 11.44 4.40
C LYS A 162 8.33 9.96 4.65
N LEU A 163 9.26 9.08 4.30
CA LEU A 163 9.10 7.64 4.51
C LEU A 163 9.35 7.21 5.97
N ARG A 164 10.26 7.90 6.66
CA ARG A 164 10.67 7.55 8.03
C ARG A 164 9.50 7.50 9.03
N PRO A 165 8.56 8.46 9.09
CA PRO A 165 7.42 8.39 10.00
C PRO A 165 6.56 7.14 9.81
N ILE A 166 6.47 6.63 8.59
CA ILE A 166 5.73 5.42 8.26
C ILE A 166 6.52 4.18 8.69
N LEU A 167 7.79 4.11 8.29
CA LEU A 167 8.62 2.90 8.44
C LEU A 167 9.15 2.71 9.87
N LEU A 168 9.24 3.77 10.69
CA LEU A 168 9.60 3.64 12.10
C LEU A 168 8.46 3.09 12.97
N ARG A 169 7.23 3.08 12.46
CA ARG A 169 6.09 2.48 13.17
C ARG A 169 6.01 0.99 12.87
N PRO A 170 6.22 0.11 13.87
CA PRO A 170 6.21 -1.35 13.65
C PRO A 170 4.92 -1.82 13.00
N GLN A 171 3.78 -1.25 13.38
CA GLN A 171 2.46 -1.60 12.88
C GLN A 171 2.33 -1.31 11.38
N LEU A 172 2.73 -0.10 10.93
CA LEU A 172 2.69 0.25 9.51
C LEU A 172 3.69 -0.56 8.69
N ARG A 173 4.86 -0.82 9.25
CA ARG A 173 5.85 -1.68 8.61
C ARG A 173 5.34 -3.12 8.49
N ALA A 174 4.57 -3.61 9.47
CA ALA A 174 3.94 -4.93 9.38
C ALA A 174 2.86 -4.98 8.30
N VAL A 175 2.11 -3.90 8.09
CA VAL A 175 1.11 -3.78 7.02
C VAL A 175 1.77 -3.66 5.64
N PHE A 176 2.63 -2.66 5.44
CA PHE A 176 3.20 -2.31 4.13
C PHE A 176 4.51 -3.05 3.78
N GLY A 177 5.06 -3.82 4.72
CA GLY A 177 6.30 -4.57 4.53
C GLY A 177 6.12 -5.96 3.94
N GLN A 178 4.90 -6.46 3.86
CA GLN A 178 4.61 -7.78 3.33
C GLN A 178 4.79 -7.80 1.80
N ARG A 179 5.60 -8.74 1.32
CA ARG A 179 5.88 -8.89 -0.12
C ARG A 179 4.74 -9.59 -0.84
N SER A 180 4.17 -10.60 -0.21
CA SER A 180 3.07 -11.41 -0.73
C SER A 180 1.96 -11.46 0.33
N PRO A 181 1.14 -10.42 0.44
CA PRO A 181 0.02 -10.42 1.37
C PRO A 181 -1.03 -11.44 0.94
N LYS A 182 -1.77 -11.99 1.90
CA LYS A 182 -2.86 -12.92 1.63
C LYS A 182 -4.06 -12.25 0.93
N PHE A 183 -4.11 -10.93 0.97
CA PHE A 183 -5.18 -10.14 0.37
C PHE A 183 -4.60 -9.17 -0.65
N ALA A 184 -5.24 -9.09 -1.83
CA ALA A 184 -4.91 -8.14 -2.86
C ALA A 184 -6.16 -7.33 -3.26
N TRP A 185 -6.02 -6.02 -3.36
CA TRP A 185 -7.15 -5.10 -3.60
C TRP A 185 -7.94 -5.42 -4.87
N HIS A 186 -7.29 -5.89 -5.94
CA HIS A 186 -7.98 -6.23 -7.18
C HIS A 186 -9.03 -7.35 -6.98
N GLN A 187 -8.84 -8.21 -5.97
CA GLN A 187 -9.80 -9.27 -5.65
C GLN A 187 -11.17 -8.73 -5.21
N LEU A 188 -11.23 -7.48 -4.74
CA LEU A 188 -12.50 -6.81 -4.43
C LEU A 188 -13.29 -6.40 -5.67
N PHE A 189 -12.62 -6.23 -6.78
CA PHE A 189 -13.22 -5.71 -8.01
C PHE A 189 -13.30 -6.76 -9.13
N ALA A 190 -12.82 -7.97 -8.87
CA ALA A 190 -12.92 -9.08 -9.82
C ALA A 190 -14.39 -9.51 -9.97
N ASP A 191 -14.86 -9.70 -11.21
CA ASP A 191 -16.20 -10.23 -11.46
C ASP A 191 -16.25 -11.70 -11.07
N ASP A 192 -17.25 -12.09 -10.27
CA ASP A 192 -17.48 -13.49 -9.85
C ASP A 192 -17.67 -14.44 -11.06
N ALA A 193 -18.02 -13.91 -12.24
CA ALA A 193 -18.24 -14.66 -13.46
C ALA A 193 -16.99 -14.86 -14.34
N ALA A 194 -15.94 -14.07 -14.13
CA ALA A 194 -14.70 -14.11 -14.91
C ALA A 194 -13.60 -14.92 -14.24
N ASP A 195 -13.85 -15.40 -13.03
CA ASP A 195 -12.79 -15.92 -12.17
C ASP A 195 -12.70 -17.45 -12.27
N ASN A 196 -11.78 -17.93 -13.13
CA ASN A 196 -11.16 -19.24 -12.98
C ASN A 196 -10.24 -19.29 -11.75
N ALA A 197 -10.35 -18.35 -10.82
CA ALA A 197 -9.56 -18.28 -9.60
C ALA A 197 -9.98 -19.38 -8.65
N GLN A 198 -9.02 -20.16 -8.22
CA GLN A 198 -9.21 -21.31 -7.33
C GLN A 198 -9.75 -20.93 -5.94
N GLU A 199 -9.73 -19.63 -5.57
CA GLU A 199 -10.34 -19.11 -4.35
C GLU A 199 -10.99 -17.74 -4.60
N PRO A 200 -12.29 -17.57 -4.32
CA PRO A 200 -12.95 -16.27 -4.43
C PRO A 200 -12.34 -15.29 -3.42
N GLY A 201 -12.06 -14.08 -3.87
CA GLY A 201 -11.56 -12.99 -3.02
C GLY A 201 -12.55 -12.62 -1.91
N PRO A 202 -12.11 -11.85 -0.91
CA PRO A 202 -12.97 -11.42 0.18
C PRO A 202 -14.11 -10.55 -0.37
N ARG A 203 -15.31 -10.74 0.17
CA ARG A 203 -16.48 -9.91 -0.17
C ARG A 203 -16.64 -8.72 0.75
N ILE A 204 -16.05 -8.79 1.94
CA ILE A 204 -16.18 -7.76 2.97
C ILE A 204 -14.76 -7.33 3.38
N VAL A 205 -14.48 -6.04 3.28
CA VAL A 205 -13.24 -5.45 3.78
C VAL A 205 -13.55 -4.33 4.75
N LEU A 206 -13.09 -4.50 5.97
CA LEU A 206 -13.23 -3.54 7.06
C LEU A 206 -11.88 -2.93 7.37
N VAL A 207 -11.73 -1.63 7.18
CA VAL A 207 -10.48 -0.89 7.42
C VAL A 207 -10.63 -0.01 8.64
N SER A 208 -9.92 -0.34 9.72
CA SER A 208 -9.79 0.49 10.90
C SER A 208 -8.55 1.37 10.77
N LEU A 209 -8.76 2.69 10.70
CA LEU A 209 -7.63 3.63 10.65
C LEU A 209 -7.15 4.03 12.04
N ALA A 210 -7.96 3.83 13.09
CA ALA A 210 -7.67 4.07 14.51
C ALA A 210 -6.72 5.26 14.74
N LYS A 211 -7.10 6.45 14.26
CA LYS A 211 -6.23 7.67 14.20
C LYS A 211 -5.50 7.97 15.50
N GLY A 212 -6.09 7.61 16.63
CA GLY A 212 -5.45 7.76 17.95
C GLY A 212 -4.22 6.89 18.14
N ALA A 213 -4.18 5.71 17.51
CA ALA A 213 -3.05 4.77 17.60
C ALA A 213 -2.01 4.99 16.50
N LEU A 214 -2.45 5.38 15.29
CA LEU A 214 -1.58 5.46 14.11
C LEU A 214 -1.04 6.86 13.81
N GLY A 215 -1.72 7.92 14.28
CA GLY A 215 -1.45 9.29 13.86
C GLY A 215 -2.05 9.62 12.49
N ARG A 216 -2.16 10.92 12.19
CA ARG A 216 -2.91 11.43 11.03
C ARG A 216 -2.34 10.96 9.68
N GLU A 217 -1.03 11.09 9.49
CA GLU A 217 -0.37 10.75 8.21
C GLU A 217 -0.48 9.25 7.87
N ALA A 218 -0.31 8.40 8.88
CA ALA A 218 -0.44 6.96 8.73
C ALA A 218 -1.87 6.53 8.40
N ALA A 219 -2.86 7.14 9.05
CA ALA A 219 -4.26 6.88 8.79
C ALA A 219 -4.67 7.34 7.37
N GLN A 220 -4.12 8.45 6.87
CA GLN A 220 -4.34 8.90 5.50
C GLN A 220 -3.73 7.94 4.47
N LEU A 221 -2.53 7.42 4.73
CA LEU A 221 -1.89 6.46 3.83
C LEU A 221 -2.67 5.14 3.70
N LEU A 222 -3.28 4.67 4.80
CA LEU A 222 -4.11 3.47 4.80
C LEU A 222 -5.48 3.68 4.16
N GLY A 223 -6.01 4.89 4.24
CA GLY A 223 -7.37 5.23 3.78
C GLY A 223 -7.44 5.85 2.39
N SER A 224 -6.30 5.95 1.68
CA SER A 224 -6.20 6.49 0.32
C SER A 224 -6.10 5.39 -0.72
#